data_7de3892826937d78c6f6b6fe0c54e5b0
#
_entry.id   7de3892826937d78c6f6b6fe0c54e5b0
#
_cell.length_a   1.000
_cell.length_b   1.000
_cell.length_c   1.000
_cell.angle_alpha   90.00
_cell.angle_beta   90.00
_cell.angle_gamma   90.00
#
_symmetry.space_group_name_H-M   'P 1'
#
loop_
_entity.id
_entity.type
_entity.pdbx_description
1 polymer ?
#
loop_
_entity_poly.entity_id
_entity_poly.type
_entity_poly.pdbx_seq_one_letter_code
_entity_poly.pdbx_strand_id
1 'polypeptide(L)'
;KDIGESCRRTDCDGVPYIAALPGSDFAPILLMSHIDVVDAPDRLFEPEEKDGKLYGRGSFDDKYAVALSMILFREHLYKARKEGLAQKDLPLGILITGDEEAGGHKGAKEALKTVRTDFCIALDGGNVRKIVTKEKGVLRLKLISRGKAAHGSRPWLGENAIEKLFEDYQDIKAFFREEAPEHWHRTINFSIINAGKSVNQVPDLAEAVFDIRYTEKDDVDALVKKMR
;
A
#
# COMPACT_ATOMS: atom_id res chain seq x y z
N LYS A 1 -7.65 29.32 1.17
CA LYS A 1 -7.33 30.37 2.18
C LYS A 1 -7.94 30.09 3.56
N ASP A 2 -8.77 29.07 3.71
CA ASP A 2 -9.52 28.82 4.96
C ASP A 2 -9.09 27.57 5.73
N ILE A 3 -7.95 26.98 5.40
CA ILE A 3 -7.47 25.73 6.01
C ILE A 3 -6.44 25.98 7.13
N GLY A 4 -6.36 27.20 7.68
CA GLY A 4 -5.51 27.51 8.82
C GLY A 4 -4.25 28.31 8.50
N GLU A 5 -3.72 28.91 9.53
CA GLU A 5 -2.55 29.83 9.47
C GLU A 5 -1.22 29.11 9.23
N SER A 6 -1.15 27.80 9.48
CA SER A 6 0.05 26.98 9.33
C SER A 6 -0.21 25.69 8.52
N CYS A 7 -0.60 25.86 7.26
CA CYS A 7 -0.59 24.78 6.29
C CYS A 7 0.77 24.77 5.55
N ARG A 8 1.50 23.68 5.64
CA ARG A 8 2.82 23.52 5.03
C ARG A 8 2.75 22.50 3.90
N ARG A 9 3.16 22.92 2.71
CA ARG A 9 3.43 22.00 1.59
C ARG A 9 4.93 21.73 1.55
N THR A 10 5.28 20.49 1.44
CA THR A 10 6.66 20.01 1.26
C THR A 10 6.68 19.11 0.03
N ASP A 11 7.81 19.12 -0.67
CA ASP A 11 8.05 18.26 -1.82
C ASP A 11 9.31 17.41 -1.54
N CYS A 12 9.23 16.12 -1.83
CA CYS A 12 10.34 15.21 -1.76
C CYS A 12 10.49 14.51 -3.12
N ASP A 13 11.52 14.87 -3.88
CA ASP A 13 11.81 14.33 -5.22
C ASP A 13 10.59 14.36 -6.18
N GLY A 14 9.85 15.46 -6.20
CA GLY A 14 8.68 15.66 -7.04
C GLY A 14 7.38 15.08 -6.47
N VAL A 15 7.41 14.52 -5.27
CA VAL A 15 6.21 14.02 -4.56
C VAL A 15 5.81 15.00 -3.47
N PRO A 16 4.67 15.69 -3.62
CA PRO A 16 4.20 16.64 -2.61
C PRO A 16 3.49 15.93 -1.45
N TYR A 17 3.63 16.50 -0.26
CA TYR A 17 2.71 16.27 0.85
C TYR A 17 2.32 17.58 1.51
N ILE A 18 1.16 17.60 2.16
CA ILE A 18 0.61 18.77 2.85
C ILE A 18 0.32 18.38 4.29
N ALA A 19 0.82 19.19 5.23
CA ALA A 19 0.51 19.06 6.64
C ALA A 19 -0.09 20.36 7.18
N ALA A 20 -1.23 20.26 7.87
CA ALA A 20 -1.78 21.33 8.69
C ALA A 20 -1.89 20.81 10.13
N LEU A 21 -1.03 21.33 11.00
CA LEU A 21 -0.84 20.83 12.36
C LEU A 21 -1.17 21.92 13.38
N PRO A 22 -1.59 21.55 14.61
CA PRO A 22 -1.68 22.49 15.73
C PRO A 22 -0.32 23.07 16.08
N GLY A 23 0.69 22.22 16.26
CA GLY A 23 2.07 22.63 16.50
C GLY A 23 2.89 22.76 15.24
N SER A 24 4.18 23.03 15.40
CA SER A 24 5.11 23.10 14.26
C SER A 24 5.31 21.72 13.59
N ASP A 25 5.32 20.66 14.40
CA ASP A 25 5.63 19.29 13.99
C ASP A 25 4.79 18.22 14.71
N PHE A 26 3.79 18.62 15.50
CA PHE A 26 3.02 17.74 16.36
C PHE A 26 1.51 17.98 16.26
N ALA A 27 0.74 16.89 16.27
CA ALA A 27 -0.70 16.87 16.46
C ALA A 27 -1.08 15.73 17.42
N PRO A 28 -1.92 15.95 18.46
CA PRO A 28 -2.39 14.85 19.32
C PRO A 28 -3.04 13.72 18.50
N ILE A 29 -3.90 14.08 17.56
CA ILE A 29 -4.51 13.19 16.59
C ILE A 29 -4.11 13.65 15.19
N LEU A 30 -3.61 12.74 14.37
CA LEU A 30 -3.29 12.98 12.96
C LEU A 30 -4.27 12.23 12.07
N LEU A 31 -5.02 12.96 11.24
CA LEU A 31 -5.81 12.38 10.17
C LEU A 31 -4.93 12.28 8.91
N MET A 32 -4.67 11.08 8.43
CA MET A 32 -3.83 10.83 7.27
C MET A 32 -4.67 10.28 6.12
N SER A 33 -4.43 10.81 4.93
CA SER A 33 -5.08 10.43 3.67
C SER A 33 -4.14 10.66 2.50
N HIS A 34 -4.48 10.14 1.30
CA HIS A 34 -3.69 10.35 0.10
C HIS A 34 -4.50 10.93 -1.06
N ILE A 35 -3.81 11.63 -1.97
CA ILE A 35 -4.46 12.32 -3.10
C ILE A 35 -4.19 11.63 -4.44
N ASP A 36 -3.13 10.85 -4.53
CA ASP A 36 -2.77 10.06 -5.70
C ASP A 36 -3.77 8.91 -5.92
N VAL A 37 -3.73 8.33 -7.10
CA VAL A 37 -4.63 7.26 -7.53
C VAL A 37 -3.89 6.33 -8.48
N VAL A 38 -4.25 5.05 -8.51
CA VAL A 38 -3.76 4.11 -9.51
C VAL A 38 -4.24 4.49 -10.91
N ASP A 39 -3.48 4.08 -11.91
CA ASP A 39 -3.82 4.27 -13.32
C ASP A 39 -5.17 3.62 -13.69
N ALA A 40 -5.86 4.25 -14.62
CA ALA A 40 -7.18 3.80 -15.07
C ALA A 40 -7.47 4.33 -16.49
N PRO A 41 -8.41 3.74 -17.22
CA PRO A 41 -8.91 4.32 -18.46
C PRO A 41 -9.46 5.75 -18.26
N ASP A 42 -9.19 6.65 -19.22
CA ASP A 42 -9.52 8.08 -19.16
C ASP A 42 -10.95 8.37 -18.71
N ARG A 43 -11.91 7.58 -19.16
CA ARG A 43 -13.32 7.71 -18.77
C ARG A 43 -13.58 7.66 -17.26
N LEU A 44 -12.70 7.02 -16.48
CA LEU A 44 -12.84 6.95 -15.02
C LEU A 44 -12.34 8.21 -14.32
N PHE A 45 -11.65 9.10 -15.03
CA PHE A 45 -11.24 10.42 -14.53
C PHE A 45 -12.29 11.52 -14.81
N GLU A 46 -13.37 11.16 -15.49
CA GLU A 46 -14.56 12.01 -15.65
C GLU A 46 -15.59 11.62 -14.58
N PRO A 47 -15.76 12.44 -13.51
CA PRO A 47 -16.63 12.06 -12.41
C PRO A 47 -18.12 12.15 -12.81
N GLU A 48 -18.89 11.14 -12.46
CA GLU A 48 -20.33 11.06 -12.66
C GLU A 48 -21.05 11.03 -11.31
N GLU A 49 -22.04 11.94 -11.13
CA GLU A 49 -22.95 11.88 -10.00
C GLU A 49 -24.23 11.15 -10.42
N LYS A 50 -24.55 10.04 -9.75
CA LYS A 50 -25.73 9.24 -10.01
C LYS A 50 -26.28 8.62 -8.73
N ASP A 51 -27.59 8.71 -8.53
CA ASP A 51 -28.29 8.15 -7.37
C ASP A 51 -27.69 8.59 -6.01
N GLY A 52 -27.24 9.84 -5.93
CA GLY A 52 -26.61 10.43 -4.75
C GLY A 52 -25.21 9.87 -4.45
N LYS A 53 -24.56 9.24 -5.42
CA LYS A 53 -23.20 8.72 -5.34
C LYS A 53 -22.31 9.36 -6.39
N LEU A 54 -21.06 9.56 -6.05
CA LEU A 54 -20.03 10.04 -6.97
C LEU A 54 -19.20 8.84 -7.48
N TYR A 55 -19.21 8.64 -8.78
CA TYR A 55 -18.43 7.62 -9.47
C TYR A 55 -17.24 8.26 -10.17
N GLY A 56 -16.07 7.63 -10.06
CA GLY A 56 -14.85 8.09 -10.70
C GLY A 56 -13.60 7.54 -9.99
N ARG A 57 -12.45 7.54 -10.66
CA ARG A 57 -11.19 7.13 -10.06
C ARG A 57 -10.82 8.07 -8.91
N GLY A 58 -10.54 7.48 -7.72
CA GLY A 58 -10.20 8.21 -6.50
C GLY A 58 -11.42 8.71 -5.71
N SER A 59 -12.67 8.52 -6.15
CA SER A 59 -13.84 8.97 -5.39
C SER A 59 -13.97 8.25 -4.04
N PHE A 60 -13.58 6.99 -3.98
CA PHE A 60 -13.58 6.17 -2.77
C PHE A 60 -12.18 5.94 -2.21
N ASP A 61 -11.19 5.79 -3.04
CA ASP A 61 -9.78 5.56 -2.71
C ASP A 61 -8.95 6.68 -3.35
N ASP A 62 -8.55 7.75 -2.65
CA ASP A 62 -8.89 8.08 -1.25
C ASP A 62 -9.35 9.55 -1.12
N LYS A 63 -9.86 10.18 -2.20
CA LYS A 63 -10.21 11.62 -2.20
C LYS A 63 -11.39 11.96 -1.28
N TYR A 64 -12.26 10.99 -0.94
CA TYR A 64 -13.30 11.22 0.06
C TYR A 64 -12.69 11.51 1.43
N ALA A 65 -11.63 10.77 1.80
CA ALA A 65 -10.94 10.95 3.06
C ALA A 65 -10.15 12.27 3.11
N VAL A 66 -9.57 12.67 1.98
CA VAL A 66 -8.97 14.01 1.84
C VAL A 66 -10.03 15.09 2.11
N ALA A 67 -11.19 15.00 1.47
CA ALA A 67 -12.27 15.96 1.67
C ALA A 67 -12.79 15.94 3.12
N LEU A 68 -13.00 14.75 3.69
CA LEU A 68 -13.46 14.57 5.06
C LEU A 68 -12.47 15.17 6.08
N SER A 69 -11.18 14.87 5.94
CA SER A 69 -10.14 15.40 6.83
C SER A 69 -10.07 16.93 6.80
N MET A 70 -10.17 17.52 5.60
CA MET A 70 -10.22 18.98 5.41
C MET A 70 -11.47 19.60 6.04
N ILE A 71 -12.64 18.98 5.89
CA ILE A 71 -13.89 19.44 6.49
C ILE A 71 -13.80 19.38 8.01
N LEU A 72 -13.37 18.27 8.57
CA LEU A 72 -13.20 18.09 10.01
C LEU A 72 -12.23 19.11 10.61
N PHE A 73 -11.08 19.32 9.98
CA PHE A 73 -10.10 20.30 10.42
C PHE A 73 -10.69 21.73 10.39
N ARG A 74 -11.36 22.10 9.30
CA ARG A 74 -12.00 23.40 9.15
C ARG A 74 -13.08 23.64 10.21
N GLU A 75 -13.94 22.65 10.46
CA GLU A 75 -15.01 22.76 11.46
C GLU A 75 -14.46 22.92 12.89
N HIS A 76 -13.40 22.17 13.22
CA HIS A 76 -12.74 22.33 14.52
C HIS A 76 -12.08 23.69 14.65
N LEU A 77 -11.39 24.17 13.61
CA LEU A 77 -10.79 25.50 13.60
C LEU A 77 -11.84 26.61 13.75
N TYR A 78 -12.98 26.47 13.08
CA TYR A 78 -14.09 27.43 13.19
C TYR A 78 -14.67 27.47 14.61
N LYS A 79 -14.88 26.31 15.24
CA LYS A 79 -15.34 26.23 16.63
C LYS A 79 -14.33 26.83 17.59
N ALA A 80 -13.06 26.48 17.47
CA ALA A 80 -11.99 27.01 18.30
C ALA A 80 -11.94 28.54 18.22
N ARG A 81 -12.00 29.12 17.02
CA ARG A 81 -12.02 30.58 16.83
C ARG A 81 -13.20 31.28 17.50
N LYS A 82 -14.38 30.66 17.53
CA LYS A 82 -15.54 31.21 18.27
C LYS A 82 -15.33 31.24 19.77
N GLU A 83 -14.49 30.35 20.29
CA GLU A 83 -14.13 30.24 21.70
C GLU A 83 -12.85 31.05 22.03
N GLY A 84 -12.34 31.85 21.10
CA GLY A 84 -11.12 32.64 21.28
C GLY A 84 -9.83 31.83 21.21
N LEU A 85 -9.91 30.57 20.76
CA LEU A 85 -8.78 29.67 20.56
C LEU A 85 -8.19 29.80 19.15
N ALA A 86 -6.97 29.32 18.96
CA ALA A 86 -6.24 29.34 17.70
C ALA A 86 -5.99 27.91 17.18
N GLN A 87 -5.41 27.80 15.99
CA GLN A 87 -5.04 26.50 15.42
C GLN A 87 -4.14 25.66 16.34
N LYS A 88 -3.25 26.31 17.09
CA LYS A 88 -2.37 25.63 18.05
C LYS A 88 -3.09 24.89 19.19
N ASP A 89 -4.34 25.23 19.41
CA ASP A 89 -5.18 24.67 20.47
C ASP A 89 -6.08 23.51 19.96
N LEU A 90 -5.94 23.14 18.68
CA LEU A 90 -6.72 22.05 18.09
C LEU A 90 -6.23 20.68 18.57
N PRO A 91 -7.14 19.72 18.79
CA PRO A 91 -6.78 18.35 19.15
C PRO A 91 -6.28 17.51 17.97
N LEU A 92 -6.43 18.00 16.74
CA LEU A 92 -6.15 17.24 15.52
C LEU A 92 -5.37 18.06 14.49
N GLY A 93 -4.59 17.34 13.68
CA GLY A 93 -3.95 17.81 12.47
C GLY A 93 -4.31 16.94 11.27
N ILE A 94 -3.97 17.36 10.07
CA ILE A 94 -4.13 16.59 8.84
C ILE A 94 -2.80 16.44 8.12
N LEU A 95 -2.59 15.27 7.50
CA LEU A 95 -1.50 14.96 6.59
C LEU A 95 -2.08 14.35 5.32
N ILE A 96 -1.81 14.97 4.18
CA ILE A 96 -2.23 14.50 2.86
C ILE A 96 -0.97 14.19 2.06
N THR A 97 -0.83 12.95 1.58
CA THR A 97 0.34 12.48 0.84
C THR A 97 0.02 12.24 -0.64
N GLY A 98 1.03 12.15 -1.48
CA GLY A 98 0.88 12.06 -2.93
C GLY A 98 1.56 10.85 -3.57
N ASP A 99 1.83 9.77 -2.82
CA ASP A 99 2.48 8.56 -3.33
C ASP A 99 2.08 7.28 -2.57
N GLU A 100 0.89 7.22 -2.00
CA GLU A 100 0.43 6.03 -1.28
C GLU A 100 0.39 4.83 -2.22
N GLU A 101 -0.22 4.99 -3.38
CA GLU A 101 -0.36 3.98 -4.43
C GLU A 101 0.98 3.51 -5.04
N ALA A 102 2.03 4.31 -4.84
CA ALA A 102 3.41 3.98 -5.20
C ALA A 102 4.24 3.43 -4.00
N GLY A 103 3.59 3.21 -2.85
CA GLY A 103 4.17 2.63 -1.64
C GLY A 103 4.62 3.63 -0.58
N GLY A 104 4.27 4.91 -0.67
CA GLY A 104 4.43 5.93 0.38
C GLY A 104 5.86 6.33 0.73
N HIS A 105 6.84 6.02 -0.14
CA HIS A 105 8.25 6.16 0.19
C HIS A 105 8.75 7.61 0.27
N LYS A 106 8.15 8.52 -0.50
CA LYS A 106 8.54 9.92 -0.61
C LYS A 106 7.53 10.87 0.04
N GLY A 107 6.28 10.48 0.11
CA GLY A 107 5.21 11.22 0.78
C GLY A 107 5.11 10.85 2.27
N ALA A 108 4.42 9.77 2.60
CA ALA A 108 4.14 9.38 3.98
C ALA A 108 5.41 9.15 4.81
N LYS A 109 6.36 8.35 4.28
CA LYS A 109 7.61 8.01 4.97
C LYS A 109 8.47 9.25 5.28
N GLU A 110 8.56 10.19 4.35
CA GLU A 110 9.34 11.41 4.56
C GLU A 110 8.61 12.38 5.50
N ALA A 111 7.30 12.54 5.35
CA ALA A 111 6.50 13.36 6.24
C ALA A 111 6.60 12.91 7.69
N LEU A 112 6.50 11.61 7.97
CA LEU A 112 6.54 11.03 9.30
C LEU A 112 7.94 11.06 9.97
N LYS A 113 8.98 11.49 9.26
CA LYS A 113 10.27 11.82 9.91
C LYS A 113 10.20 13.13 10.72
N THR A 114 9.30 14.03 10.34
CA THR A 114 9.18 15.36 10.90
C THR A 114 7.83 15.64 11.55
N VAL A 115 6.77 14.93 11.15
CA VAL A 115 5.45 15.02 11.76
C VAL A 115 5.32 13.96 12.85
N ARG A 116 4.99 14.40 14.07
CA ARG A 116 4.80 13.54 15.24
C ARG A 116 3.34 13.57 15.68
N THR A 117 2.86 12.47 16.23
CA THR A 117 1.50 12.35 16.74
C THR A 117 1.43 11.30 17.86
N ASP A 118 0.47 11.45 18.77
CA ASP A 118 0.15 10.39 19.73
C ASP A 118 -0.72 9.30 19.10
N PHE A 119 -1.61 9.70 18.18
CA PHE A 119 -2.52 8.76 17.52
C PHE A 119 -2.75 9.15 16.05
N CYS A 120 -2.48 8.23 15.13
CA CYS A 120 -2.74 8.41 13.71
C CYS A 120 -3.96 7.60 13.27
N ILE A 121 -4.85 8.25 12.54
CA ILE A 121 -5.98 7.62 11.86
C ILE A 121 -5.70 7.73 10.36
N ALA A 122 -5.30 6.62 9.73
CA ALA A 122 -5.31 6.52 8.28
C ALA A 122 -6.78 6.33 7.84
N LEU A 123 -7.27 7.29 7.07
CA LEU A 123 -8.68 7.32 6.65
C LEU A 123 -8.92 6.45 5.41
N ASP A 124 -7.87 5.84 4.89
CA ASP A 124 -7.90 4.87 3.80
C ASP A 124 -8.46 3.54 4.33
N GLY A 125 -9.70 3.26 4.04
CA GLY A 125 -10.32 2.03 4.51
C GLY A 125 -11.79 1.89 4.14
N GLY A 126 -12.16 0.66 3.80
CA GLY A 126 -13.39 0.33 3.11
C GLY A 126 -14.63 0.12 3.96
N ASN A 127 -14.66 0.42 5.27
CA ASN A 127 -15.83 0.07 6.06
C ASN A 127 -16.10 1.05 7.21
N VAL A 128 -17.16 1.86 7.06
CA VAL A 128 -17.61 2.83 8.07
C VAL A 128 -18.08 2.22 9.42
N ARG A 129 -18.21 0.90 9.50
CA ARG A 129 -18.66 0.19 10.71
C ARG A 129 -17.53 -0.52 11.45
N LYS A 130 -16.31 -0.50 10.89
CA LYS A 130 -15.16 -1.21 11.46
C LYS A 130 -13.94 -0.31 11.46
N ILE A 131 -13.19 -0.36 12.53
CA ILE A 131 -11.86 0.24 12.64
C ILE A 131 -10.85 -0.89 12.43
N VAL A 132 -9.99 -0.75 11.42
CA VAL A 132 -8.86 -1.66 11.21
C VAL A 132 -7.78 -1.28 12.22
N THR A 133 -7.42 -2.22 13.08
CA THR A 133 -6.39 -2.02 14.12
C THR A 133 -5.10 -2.76 13.83
N LYS A 134 -5.14 -3.68 12.84
CA LYS A 134 -3.98 -4.47 12.42
C LYS A 134 -4.06 -4.77 10.93
N GLU A 135 -2.93 -4.73 10.28
CA GLU A 135 -2.74 -5.16 8.90
C GLU A 135 -1.60 -6.16 8.79
N LYS A 136 -1.70 -7.04 7.80
CA LYS A 136 -0.59 -7.95 7.50
C LYS A 136 0.51 -7.19 6.77
N GLY A 137 1.73 -7.45 7.14
CA GLY A 137 2.89 -6.96 6.39
C GLY A 137 2.96 -7.56 4.98
N VAL A 138 3.65 -6.89 4.09
CA VAL A 138 3.80 -7.27 2.67
C VAL A 138 5.25 -7.60 2.38
N LEU A 139 5.48 -8.76 1.75
CA LEU A 139 6.78 -9.17 1.23
C LEU A 139 6.59 -9.66 -0.21
N ARG A 140 7.31 -9.08 -1.15
CA ARG A 140 7.34 -9.52 -2.54
C ARG A 140 8.63 -10.26 -2.81
N LEU A 141 8.53 -11.51 -3.25
CA LEU A 141 9.67 -12.35 -3.60
C LEU A 141 9.63 -12.72 -5.07
N LYS A 142 10.80 -12.71 -5.68
CA LYS A 142 11.04 -13.24 -7.02
C LYS A 142 11.82 -14.54 -6.91
N LEU A 143 11.24 -15.63 -7.40
CA LEU A 143 11.91 -16.91 -7.59
C LEU A 143 12.44 -16.97 -9.02
N ILE A 144 13.73 -17.32 -9.17
CA ILE A 144 14.38 -17.47 -10.47
C ILE A 144 14.90 -18.89 -10.57
N SER A 145 14.32 -19.69 -11.45
CA SER A 145 14.77 -21.01 -11.76
C SER A 145 15.60 -21.02 -13.05
N ARG A 146 16.75 -21.64 -12.99
CA ARG A 146 17.66 -21.81 -14.13
C ARG A 146 17.77 -23.27 -14.50
N GLY A 147 17.66 -23.54 -15.79
CA GLY A 147 17.77 -24.83 -16.40
C GLY A 147 18.81 -24.85 -17.50
N LYS A 148 18.64 -25.79 -18.44
CA LYS A 148 19.48 -25.99 -19.60
C LYS A 148 18.63 -26.19 -20.83
N ALA A 149 18.81 -25.34 -21.85
CA ALA A 149 18.10 -25.46 -23.09
C ALA A 149 18.46 -26.73 -23.86
N ALA A 150 17.45 -27.35 -24.48
CA ALA A 150 17.58 -28.46 -25.41
C ALA A 150 16.44 -28.43 -26.43
N HIS A 151 16.56 -29.19 -27.50
CA HIS A 151 15.46 -29.33 -28.44
C HIS A 151 14.31 -30.14 -27.80
N GLY A 152 13.06 -29.68 -27.96
CA GLY A 152 11.87 -30.27 -27.33
C GLY A 152 11.64 -31.75 -27.64
N SER A 153 12.17 -32.29 -28.77
CA SER A 153 12.14 -33.72 -29.07
C SER A 153 13.19 -34.55 -28.31
N ARG A 154 14.11 -33.91 -27.56
CA ARG A 154 15.17 -34.54 -26.78
C ARG A 154 15.28 -33.88 -25.41
N PRO A 155 14.21 -33.83 -24.60
CA PRO A 155 14.19 -33.10 -23.33
C PRO A 155 15.19 -33.62 -22.32
N TRP A 156 15.58 -34.91 -22.40
CA TRP A 156 16.57 -35.51 -21.52
C TRP A 156 18.02 -34.96 -21.67
N LEU A 157 18.27 -34.12 -22.70
CA LEU A 157 19.54 -33.40 -22.88
C LEU A 157 19.53 -32.00 -22.24
N GLY A 158 18.36 -31.56 -21.75
CA GLY A 158 18.18 -30.30 -21.07
C GLY A 158 17.77 -30.46 -19.61
N GLU A 159 17.51 -29.31 -18.99
CA GLU A 159 16.86 -29.17 -17.68
C GLU A 159 15.75 -28.15 -17.78
N ASN A 160 14.52 -28.56 -17.53
CA ASN A 160 13.35 -27.70 -17.68
C ASN A 160 13.23 -26.75 -16.48
N ALA A 161 13.49 -25.45 -16.71
CA ALA A 161 13.41 -24.42 -15.66
C ALA A 161 11.97 -24.24 -15.14
N ILE A 162 10.95 -24.53 -15.95
CA ILE A 162 9.55 -24.43 -15.50
C ILE A 162 9.24 -25.55 -14.49
N GLU A 163 9.64 -26.79 -14.78
CA GLU A 163 9.40 -27.93 -13.90
C GLU A 163 10.10 -27.72 -12.55
N LYS A 164 11.38 -27.31 -12.57
CA LYS A 164 12.13 -26.96 -11.37
C LYS A 164 11.46 -25.84 -10.57
N LEU A 165 10.97 -24.78 -11.25
CA LEU A 165 10.28 -23.68 -10.58
C LEU A 165 9.03 -24.16 -9.84
N PHE A 166 8.28 -25.09 -10.42
CA PHE A 166 7.09 -25.62 -9.76
C PHE A 166 7.46 -26.54 -8.59
N GLU A 167 8.53 -27.31 -8.67
CA GLU A 167 9.05 -28.12 -7.54
C GLU A 167 9.44 -27.19 -6.39
N ASP A 168 10.31 -26.19 -6.63
CA ASP A 168 10.72 -25.19 -5.64
C ASP A 168 9.51 -24.46 -5.03
N TYR A 169 8.50 -24.13 -5.86
CA TYR A 169 7.27 -23.50 -5.37
C TYR A 169 6.47 -24.39 -4.41
N GLN A 170 6.39 -25.70 -4.67
CA GLN A 170 5.68 -26.59 -3.75
C GLN A 170 6.36 -26.65 -2.37
N ASP A 171 7.69 -26.64 -2.36
CA ASP A 171 8.47 -26.61 -1.12
C ASP A 171 8.27 -25.28 -0.37
N ILE A 172 8.31 -24.15 -1.09
CA ILE A 172 8.00 -22.83 -0.53
C ILE A 172 6.57 -22.79 0.00
N LYS A 173 5.59 -23.28 -0.75
CA LYS A 173 4.18 -23.27 -0.38
C LYS A 173 3.92 -24.05 0.91
N ALA A 174 4.72 -25.07 1.21
CA ALA A 174 4.58 -25.85 2.44
C ALA A 174 4.77 -25.02 3.72
N PHE A 175 5.44 -23.85 3.65
CA PHE A 175 5.55 -22.93 4.79
C PHE A 175 4.29 -22.08 5.04
N PHE A 176 3.32 -22.11 4.12
CA PHE A 176 2.11 -21.26 4.14
C PHE A 176 0.85 -22.12 4.31
N ARG A 177 0.73 -22.78 5.44
CA ARG A 177 -0.46 -23.55 5.77
C ARG A 177 -1.53 -22.65 6.38
N GLU A 178 -2.79 -22.92 6.07
CA GLU A 178 -3.90 -22.27 6.71
C GLU A 178 -4.03 -22.78 8.15
N GLU A 179 -3.88 -21.89 9.14
CA GLU A 179 -3.79 -22.26 10.55
C GLU A 179 -4.88 -21.62 11.42
N ALA A 180 -5.67 -20.68 10.89
CA ALA A 180 -6.66 -19.94 11.66
C ALA A 180 -7.95 -19.71 10.88
N PRO A 181 -9.14 -19.93 11.51
CA PRO A 181 -10.44 -19.69 10.88
C PRO A 181 -10.63 -18.24 10.41
N GLU A 182 -10.04 -17.28 11.12
CA GLU A 182 -10.11 -15.85 10.80
C GLU A 182 -9.11 -15.43 9.72
N HIS A 183 -8.36 -16.37 9.14
CA HIS A 183 -7.30 -16.14 8.16
C HIS A 183 -6.19 -15.18 8.62
N TRP A 184 -6.00 -15.00 9.95
CA TRP A 184 -4.91 -14.20 10.52
C TRP A 184 -3.64 -15.03 10.67
N HIS A 185 -3.09 -15.44 9.53
CA HIS A 185 -1.85 -16.19 9.36
C HIS A 185 -1.13 -15.72 8.10
N ARG A 186 0.13 -16.09 7.92
CA ARG A 186 0.87 -15.77 6.70
C ARG A 186 0.26 -16.47 5.49
N THR A 187 0.27 -15.79 4.36
CA THR A 187 -0.27 -16.29 3.09
C THR A 187 0.68 -16.04 1.94
N ILE A 188 0.62 -16.86 0.91
CA ILE A 188 1.37 -16.70 -0.32
C ILE A 188 0.41 -16.74 -1.52
N ASN A 189 0.56 -15.77 -2.40
CA ASN A 189 -0.11 -15.75 -3.69
C ASN A 189 0.94 -15.81 -4.81
N PHE A 190 0.79 -16.75 -5.74
CA PHE A 190 1.58 -16.83 -6.96
C PHE A 190 1.04 -15.82 -7.96
N SER A 191 1.68 -14.66 -8.07
CA SER A 191 1.10 -13.49 -8.74
C SER A 191 1.47 -13.39 -10.22
N ILE A 192 2.72 -13.69 -10.56
CA ILE A 192 3.25 -13.53 -11.93
C ILE A 192 4.17 -14.71 -12.24
N ILE A 193 4.11 -15.18 -13.49
CA ILE A 193 5.06 -16.13 -14.06
C ILE A 193 5.48 -15.68 -15.45
N ASN A 194 6.79 -15.75 -15.73
CA ASN A 194 7.38 -15.54 -17.05
C ASN A 194 8.35 -16.68 -17.34
N ALA A 195 8.13 -17.43 -18.42
CA ALA A 195 8.97 -18.56 -18.75
C ALA A 195 8.85 -18.96 -20.23
N GLY A 196 9.92 -19.59 -20.73
CA GLY A 196 9.96 -20.15 -22.08
C GLY A 196 10.08 -19.09 -23.17
N LYS A 197 10.58 -19.50 -24.33
CA LYS A 197 10.77 -18.63 -25.52
C LYS A 197 10.21 -19.28 -26.79
N SER A 198 10.13 -20.61 -26.83
CA SER A 198 9.70 -21.36 -28.00
C SER A 198 9.09 -22.70 -27.59
N VAL A 199 8.05 -23.11 -28.29
CA VAL A 199 7.33 -24.37 -28.02
C VAL A 199 8.20 -25.61 -28.20
N ASN A 200 9.18 -25.57 -29.10
CA ASN A 200 10.08 -26.70 -29.42
C ASN A 200 11.43 -26.64 -28.69
N GLN A 201 11.52 -25.87 -27.61
CA GLN A 201 12.72 -25.74 -26.79
C GLN A 201 12.41 -26.01 -25.32
N VAL A 202 13.27 -26.79 -24.64
CA VAL A 202 13.27 -26.93 -23.18
C VAL A 202 13.63 -25.56 -22.58
N PRO A 203 12.79 -24.97 -21.71
CA PRO A 203 13.07 -23.66 -21.11
C PRO A 203 14.28 -23.67 -20.21
N ASP A 204 15.20 -22.72 -20.41
CA ASP A 204 16.41 -22.54 -19.61
C ASP A 204 16.27 -21.47 -18.52
N LEU A 205 15.15 -20.74 -18.51
CA LEU A 205 14.83 -19.72 -17.53
C LEU A 205 13.34 -19.69 -17.25
N ALA A 206 12.98 -19.63 -15.97
CA ALA A 206 11.64 -19.37 -15.50
C ALA A 206 11.72 -18.41 -14.30
N GLU A 207 10.80 -17.45 -14.23
CA GLU A 207 10.72 -16.48 -13.16
C GLU A 207 9.29 -16.41 -12.63
N ALA A 208 9.14 -16.38 -11.31
CA ALA A 208 7.87 -16.18 -10.63
C ALA A 208 7.97 -15.05 -9.62
N VAL A 209 6.86 -14.31 -9.42
CA VAL A 209 6.74 -13.31 -8.36
C VAL A 209 5.62 -13.71 -7.43
N PHE A 210 5.91 -13.70 -6.13
CA PHE A 210 4.97 -14.01 -5.07
C PHE A 210 4.64 -12.75 -4.27
N ASP A 211 3.34 -12.54 -3.97
CA ASP A 211 2.86 -11.65 -2.93
C ASP A 211 2.68 -12.46 -1.65
N ILE A 212 3.47 -12.17 -0.65
CA ILE A 212 3.43 -12.82 0.65
C ILE A 212 2.90 -11.81 1.65
N ARG A 213 1.90 -12.24 2.44
CA ARG A 213 1.40 -11.50 3.57
C ARG A 213 1.81 -12.20 4.86
N TYR A 214 2.29 -11.43 5.84
CA TYR A 214 2.76 -11.96 7.12
C TYR A 214 2.14 -11.18 8.28
N THR A 215 2.12 -11.82 9.45
CA THR A 215 1.56 -11.25 10.67
C THR A 215 2.68 -10.84 11.63
N GLU A 216 2.33 -10.19 12.73
CA GLU A 216 3.26 -9.84 13.81
C GLU A 216 3.93 -11.05 14.49
N LYS A 217 3.42 -12.25 14.24
CA LYS A 217 3.97 -13.52 14.78
C LYS A 217 5.06 -14.12 13.91
N ASP A 218 5.22 -13.61 12.70
CA ASP A 218 6.14 -14.16 11.72
C ASP A 218 7.49 -13.44 11.78
N ASP A 219 8.56 -14.21 11.89
CA ASP A 219 9.92 -13.74 11.65
C ASP A 219 10.19 -13.81 10.14
N VAL A 220 10.11 -12.66 9.48
CA VAL A 220 10.24 -12.54 8.02
C VAL A 220 11.64 -12.90 7.55
N ASP A 221 12.68 -12.52 8.28
CA ASP A 221 14.06 -12.80 7.91
C ASP A 221 14.34 -14.30 8.01
N ALA A 222 13.85 -14.94 9.07
CA ALA A 222 13.96 -16.40 9.20
C ALA A 222 13.15 -17.13 8.11
N LEU A 223 11.97 -16.61 7.73
CA LEU A 223 11.17 -17.17 6.65
C LEU A 223 11.89 -17.08 5.31
N VAL A 224 12.42 -15.91 4.94
CA VAL A 224 13.21 -15.72 3.71
C VAL A 224 14.44 -16.61 3.69
N LYS A 225 15.12 -16.76 4.82
CA LYS A 225 16.29 -17.63 4.93
C LYS A 225 15.96 -19.11 4.70
N LYS A 226 14.76 -19.56 5.11
CA LYS A 226 14.30 -20.94 4.89
C LYS A 226 13.87 -21.21 3.45
N MET A 227 13.49 -20.17 2.70
CA MET A 227 13.06 -20.27 1.29
C MET A 227 14.24 -20.16 0.30
N ARG A 228 15.44 -19.88 0.77
CA ARG A 228 16.70 -19.86 -0.01
C ARG A 228 17.39 -21.20 0.01
#